data_eef76c257f5ae5251ced723b70f549b6
#
_entry.id   eef76c257f5ae5251ced723b70f549b6
#
_cell.length_a   1.000
_cell.length_b   1.000
_cell.length_c   1.000
_cell.angle_alpha   90.00
_cell.angle_beta   90.00
_cell.angle_gamma   90.00
#
_symmetry.space_group_name_H-M   'P 1'
#
loop_
_entity.id
_entity.type
_entity.pdbx_description
1 polymer ?
#
loop_
_entity_poly.entity_id
_entity_poly.type
_entity_poly.pdbx_seq_one_letter_code
_entity_poly.pdbx_strand_id
1 'polypeptide(L)'
;MEYYVSNYIKTAKNDDEAIRLCLEDSKNEPERVIVFDNPDYMISQAILLPSNTTVILDGCHIKQTDFTFDNVFRGDNIVCNPDNPMSVPLACPPIQNLKILGRNGARISGPDKNSVGYHPVLEEEQEMTGDFWGWRTFTILFSNCTGFEISGIKLDQSRCWTITLDLCRNGFVHDLEIETNVKNGAGIDLRAGCRQIRIENLTGNTSDDSIACTALGMAEKTEYPIGNYLYPLEPSCCLENKDRDIRDIQIRNVQTGGCHHAVICLAADGCRVHDILIDGVQEVGNGNREATVKLYTGYGAKSGKADLSRITVQNVSSRYAEHAVYCNTSVEDCILKNIQLEKIQLDAPEGFSLIDGIEAEDIQKMLKQLGISSGDCVTVHTSLKSIGKICVGAETMLNAFCEYLQEGMLVVPTHTWANVNAEAPEFNVRTTKPCIGAFPSLCAKVAIDHENAVRSLHPTHSAAIFGKKAEVYADGEIQVRSRTPRNGVWGRLYDQNAKVVMIGVGLESNTYLHAVDEEVNDLPEDEAFYFDACLVDMNGEKHKISHMNKMAYWTSNLFPKLEPYFFEHGAVSYSRLGNAKVICFDVVKGHDLLVELCKRAEDAKRFESIVAAAK
;
A
#
# COMPACT_ATOMS: atom_id res chain seq x y z
N MET A 1 29.05 -37.07 -7.68
CA MET A 1 29.61 -37.63 -6.40
C MET A 1 29.41 -36.59 -5.31
N GLU A 2 29.22 -37.02 -4.04
CA GLU A 2 29.13 -36.07 -2.91
C GLU A 2 30.51 -35.90 -2.28
N TYR A 3 30.87 -34.66 -2.00
CA TYR A 3 32.11 -34.26 -1.36
C TYR A 3 31.81 -33.62 -0.01
N TYR A 4 32.31 -34.23 1.06
CA TYR A 4 32.03 -33.84 2.43
C TYR A 4 33.14 -32.94 2.96
N VAL A 5 32.81 -31.72 3.39
CA VAL A 5 33.81 -30.75 3.89
C VAL A 5 34.55 -31.29 5.12
N SER A 6 33.88 -32.06 5.96
CA SER A 6 34.49 -32.70 7.14
C SER A 6 35.71 -33.58 6.83
N ASN A 7 35.79 -34.15 5.62
CA ASN A 7 36.94 -34.98 5.21
C ASN A 7 38.24 -34.16 5.07
N TYR A 8 38.14 -32.84 4.87
CA TYR A 8 39.28 -31.94 4.65
C TYR A 8 39.72 -31.22 5.93
N ILE A 9 38.88 -31.13 6.96
CA ILE A 9 39.15 -30.35 8.18
C ILE A 9 40.45 -30.79 8.86
N LYS A 10 40.78 -32.11 8.87
CA LYS A 10 42.00 -32.61 9.53
C LYS A 10 43.29 -32.20 8.84
N THR A 11 43.25 -31.85 7.56
CA THR A 11 44.41 -31.48 6.74
C THR A 11 44.49 -29.99 6.47
N ALA A 12 43.40 -29.28 6.62
CA ALA A 12 43.32 -27.86 6.45
C ALA A 12 43.74 -27.08 7.70
N LYS A 13 44.18 -25.83 7.53
CA LYS A 13 44.56 -24.92 8.62
C LYS A 13 43.34 -24.32 9.33
N ASN A 14 42.26 -24.18 8.59
CA ASN A 14 40.99 -23.62 9.04
C ASN A 14 39.85 -24.06 8.10
N ASP A 15 38.63 -23.67 8.42
CA ASP A 15 37.43 -24.04 7.64
C ASP A 15 37.45 -23.48 6.23
N ASP A 16 37.95 -22.26 6.03
CA ASP A 16 38.09 -21.66 4.68
C ASP A 16 38.94 -22.54 3.77
N GLU A 17 40.08 -23.06 4.29
CA GLU A 17 40.95 -23.94 3.52
C GLU A 17 40.29 -25.30 3.28
N ALA A 18 39.60 -25.85 4.26
CA ALA A 18 38.88 -27.13 4.12
C ALA A 18 37.83 -27.05 3.02
N ILE A 19 37.03 -25.97 3.02
CA ILE A 19 36.02 -25.72 2.02
C ILE A 19 36.65 -25.55 0.63
N ARG A 20 37.72 -24.76 0.52
CA ARG A 20 38.45 -24.55 -0.73
C ARG A 20 39.02 -25.85 -1.30
N LEU A 21 39.62 -26.72 -0.46
CA LEU A 21 40.12 -28.02 -0.88
C LEU A 21 38.99 -28.94 -1.37
N CYS A 22 37.87 -28.96 -0.69
CA CYS A 22 36.69 -29.73 -1.08
C CYS A 22 36.15 -29.28 -2.47
N LEU A 23 36.07 -27.98 -2.71
CA LEU A 23 35.69 -27.41 -3.99
C LEU A 23 36.69 -27.72 -5.11
N GLU A 24 37.99 -27.67 -4.83
CA GLU A 24 39.04 -27.98 -5.77
C GLU A 24 39.04 -29.46 -6.19
N ASP A 25 38.87 -30.38 -5.24
CA ASP A 25 38.78 -31.82 -5.54
C ASP A 25 37.56 -32.17 -6.40
N SER A 26 36.47 -31.42 -6.25
CA SER A 26 35.25 -31.60 -7.03
C SER A 26 35.26 -30.90 -8.40
N LYS A 27 36.31 -30.17 -8.75
CA LYS A 27 36.33 -29.28 -9.95
C LYS A 27 36.08 -29.95 -11.30
N ASN A 28 36.39 -31.25 -11.39
CA ASN A 28 36.22 -32.02 -12.64
C ASN A 28 34.84 -32.71 -12.71
N GLU A 29 34.01 -32.61 -11.68
CA GLU A 29 32.66 -33.17 -11.70
C GLU A 29 31.75 -32.29 -12.59
N PRO A 30 30.93 -32.88 -13.48
CA PRO A 30 29.99 -32.14 -14.29
C PRO A 30 28.89 -31.50 -13.42
N GLU A 31 28.53 -32.12 -12.30
CA GLU A 31 27.64 -31.65 -11.27
C GLU A 31 28.28 -31.89 -9.92
N ARG A 32 28.59 -30.84 -9.18
CA ARG A 32 29.22 -30.89 -7.86
C ARG A 32 28.18 -30.93 -6.78
N VAL A 33 28.37 -31.78 -5.80
CA VAL A 33 27.58 -31.81 -4.57
C VAL A 33 28.52 -31.67 -3.39
N ILE A 34 28.49 -30.54 -2.72
CA ILE A 34 29.33 -30.20 -1.58
C ILE A 34 28.46 -30.26 -0.32
N VAL A 35 28.83 -31.11 0.63
CA VAL A 35 28.06 -31.33 1.85
C VAL A 35 28.80 -30.74 3.05
N PHE A 36 28.16 -29.83 3.75
CA PHE A 36 28.58 -29.29 5.02
C PHE A 36 27.92 -30.12 6.13
N ASP A 37 28.67 -30.97 6.75
CA ASP A 37 28.20 -32.03 7.68
C ASP A 37 28.75 -31.90 9.10
N ASN A 38 29.56 -30.89 9.40
CA ASN A 38 29.95 -30.53 10.76
C ASN A 38 28.95 -29.54 11.38
N PRO A 39 28.77 -29.55 12.70
CA PRO A 39 27.86 -28.64 13.38
C PRO A 39 28.15 -27.17 13.12
N ASP A 40 29.44 -26.78 13.06
CA ASP A 40 29.85 -25.37 12.91
C ASP A 40 30.99 -25.25 11.90
N TYR A 41 30.92 -24.18 11.13
CA TYR A 41 31.98 -23.71 10.22
C TYR A 41 32.19 -22.21 10.40
N MET A 42 33.44 -21.81 10.65
CA MET A 42 33.83 -20.39 10.78
C MET A 42 34.56 -19.95 9.54
N ILE A 43 34.00 -18.99 8.82
CA ILE A 43 34.55 -18.49 7.55
C ILE A 43 34.98 -17.02 7.64
N SER A 44 36.02 -16.64 6.92
CA SER A 44 36.52 -15.25 6.83
C SER A 44 36.54 -14.69 5.42
N GLN A 45 36.03 -15.42 4.45
CA GLN A 45 35.91 -15.02 3.05
C GLN A 45 34.74 -15.75 2.39
N ALA A 46 34.30 -15.24 1.24
CA ALA A 46 33.20 -15.83 0.50
C ALA A 46 33.53 -17.24 -0.04
N ILE A 47 32.55 -18.13 0.05
CA ILE A 47 32.55 -19.42 -0.63
C ILE A 47 32.09 -19.18 -2.08
N LEU A 48 33.04 -19.34 -3.02
CA LEU A 48 32.78 -19.09 -4.44
C LEU A 48 32.21 -20.34 -5.11
N LEU A 49 31.03 -20.23 -5.67
CA LEU A 49 30.30 -21.34 -6.29
C LEU A 49 30.42 -21.28 -7.81
N PRO A 50 31.11 -22.23 -8.44
CA PRO A 50 31.11 -22.37 -9.90
C PRO A 50 29.81 -23.00 -10.42
N SER A 51 29.54 -22.87 -11.72
CA SER A 51 28.35 -23.47 -12.35
C SER A 51 28.16 -24.95 -11.98
N ASN A 52 26.92 -25.40 -11.92
CA ASN A 52 26.51 -26.77 -11.62
C ASN A 52 26.96 -27.23 -10.22
N THR A 53 26.83 -26.35 -9.23
CA THR A 53 27.17 -26.65 -7.83
C THR A 53 25.93 -26.70 -6.95
N THR A 54 25.77 -27.81 -6.26
CA THR A 54 24.79 -27.96 -5.18
C THR A 54 25.53 -28.01 -3.85
N VAL A 55 25.23 -27.06 -2.97
CA VAL A 55 25.67 -27.04 -1.57
C VAL A 55 24.53 -27.62 -0.72
N ILE A 56 24.84 -28.58 0.11
CA ILE A 56 23.93 -29.15 1.10
C ILE A 56 24.44 -28.77 2.50
N LEU A 57 23.63 -28.04 3.24
CA LEU A 57 23.88 -27.68 4.63
C LEU A 57 23.12 -28.67 5.52
N ASP A 58 23.79 -29.64 6.08
CA ASP A 58 23.18 -30.73 6.82
C ASP A 58 23.36 -30.56 8.34
N GLY A 59 22.38 -29.91 8.98
CA GLY A 59 22.41 -29.67 10.43
C GLY A 59 23.57 -28.79 10.87
N CYS A 60 24.09 -27.93 9.99
CA CYS A 60 25.28 -27.14 10.25
C CYS A 60 24.95 -25.64 10.36
N HIS A 61 25.84 -24.94 11.05
CA HIS A 61 25.84 -23.48 11.13
C HIS A 61 27.10 -22.91 10.45
N ILE A 62 26.93 -22.17 9.39
CA ILE A 62 28.01 -21.40 8.78
C ILE A 62 27.97 -19.97 9.36
N LYS A 63 29.04 -19.58 10.03
CA LYS A 63 29.20 -18.30 10.70
C LYS A 63 30.40 -17.55 10.13
N GLN A 64 30.20 -16.27 9.81
CA GLN A 64 31.35 -15.40 9.48
C GLN A 64 32.10 -15.00 10.76
N THR A 65 33.43 -14.99 10.67
CA THR A 65 34.28 -14.44 11.73
C THR A 65 34.06 -12.93 11.87
N ASP A 66 34.34 -12.41 13.07
CA ASP A 66 34.26 -10.96 13.30
C ASP A 66 35.09 -10.18 12.29
N PHE A 67 34.56 -9.03 11.89
CA PHE A 67 35.17 -8.11 10.93
C PHE A 67 35.32 -8.66 9.49
N THR A 68 34.66 -9.76 9.15
CA THR A 68 34.62 -10.24 7.77
C THR A 68 33.85 -9.25 6.89
N PHE A 69 34.53 -8.83 5.82
CA PHE A 69 33.93 -7.96 4.82
C PHE A 69 33.81 -8.70 3.47
N ASP A 70 32.92 -9.67 3.43
CA ASP A 70 32.63 -10.49 2.24
C ASP A 70 31.25 -11.15 2.36
N ASN A 71 30.78 -11.78 1.28
CA ASN A 71 29.61 -12.64 1.30
C ASN A 71 29.87 -13.94 2.07
N VAL A 72 28.80 -14.68 2.44
CA VAL A 72 28.96 -16.07 2.81
C VAL A 72 29.04 -16.94 1.55
N PHE A 73 28.11 -16.75 0.61
CA PHE A 73 28.13 -17.41 -0.69
C PHE A 73 27.97 -16.42 -1.82
N ARG A 74 28.72 -16.61 -2.90
CA ARG A 74 28.46 -15.97 -4.18
C ARG A 74 28.87 -16.84 -5.37
N GLY A 75 28.35 -16.51 -6.56
CA GLY A 75 28.86 -17.09 -7.82
C GLY A 75 30.31 -16.70 -8.08
N ASP A 76 31.13 -17.63 -8.58
CA ASP A 76 32.53 -17.37 -8.95
C ASP A 76 32.68 -16.52 -10.21
N ASN A 77 31.56 -16.20 -10.85
CA ASN A 77 31.49 -15.39 -12.08
C ASN A 77 31.65 -13.88 -11.86
N ILE A 78 31.60 -13.41 -10.62
CA ILE A 78 31.76 -11.97 -10.34
C ILE A 78 33.26 -11.66 -10.24
N VAL A 79 33.80 -11.02 -11.26
CA VAL A 79 35.23 -10.67 -11.35
C VAL A 79 35.42 -9.28 -10.74
N CYS A 80 35.80 -9.23 -9.46
CA CYS A 80 36.13 -7.97 -8.80
C CYS A 80 37.42 -7.37 -9.31
N ASN A 81 37.51 -6.03 -9.30
CA ASN A 81 38.77 -5.34 -9.62
C ASN A 81 39.76 -5.50 -8.45
N PRO A 82 40.93 -6.16 -8.67
CA PRO A 82 41.88 -6.41 -7.58
C PRO A 82 42.53 -5.12 -7.04
N ASP A 83 42.63 -4.07 -7.88
CA ASP A 83 43.22 -2.79 -7.49
C ASP A 83 42.24 -1.89 -6.74
N ASN A 84 40.94 -2.08 -6.96
CA ASN A 84 39.88 -1.36 -6.28
C ASN A 84 38.64 -2.28 -6.09
N PRO A 85 38.62 -3.12 -5.09
CA PRO A 85 37.51 -4.07 -4.86
C PRO A 85 36.15 -3.41 -4.66
N MET A 86 36.13 -2.12 -4.32
CA MET A 86 34.91 -1.31 -4.12
C MET A 86 34.38 -0.69 -5.41
N SER A 87 35.08 -0.87 -6.52
CA SER A 87 34.62 -0.41 -7.82
C SER A 87 33.69 -1.43 -8.49
N VAL A 88 33.16 -1.03 -9.63
CA VAL A 88 32.38 -1.91 -10.52
C VAL A 88 33.15 -3.18 -10.81
N PRO A 89 32.51 -4.37 -10.73
CA PRO A 89 33.11 -5.60 -11.18
C PRO A 89 33.61 -5.49 -12.63
N LEU A 90 34.78 -6.04 -12.91
CA LEU A 90 35.38 -6.01 -14.27
C LEU A 90 34.56 -6.84 -15.28
N ALA A 91 33.91 -7.90 -14.79
CA ALA A 91 33.06 -8.76 -15.60
C ALA A 91 32.10 -9.57 -14.70
N CYS A 92 30.99 -9.99 -15.29
CA CYS A 92 30.05 -10.93 -14.69
C CYS A 92 29.49 -11.87 -15.78
N PRO A 93 30.29 -12.83 -16.29
CA PRO A 93 29.81 -13.77 -17.30
C PRO A 93 28.64 -14.61 -16.77
N PRO A 94 27.81 -15.20 -17.63
CA PRO A 94 26.72 -16.08 -17.21
C PRO A 94 27.20 -17.28 -16.39
N ILE A 95 26.44 -17.60 -15.33
CA ILE A 95 26.62 -18.79 -14.50
C ILE A 95 25.29 -19.55 -14.43
N GLN A 96 25.35 -20.83 -14.11
CA GLN A 96 24.13 -21.63 -14.09
C GLN A 96 24.11 -22.73 -13.01
N ASN A 97 22.89 -23.13 -12.64
CA ASN A 97 22.61 -24.28 -11.79
C ASN A 97 23.32 -24.21 -10.43
N LEU A 98 23.03 -23.16 -9.65
CA LEU A 98 23.53 -22.99 -8.30
C LEU A 98 22.44 -23.36 -7.28
N LYS A 99 22.76 -24.25 -6.36
CA LYS A 99 21.82 -24.61 -5.29
C LYS A 99 22.46 -24.51 -3.92
N ILE A 100 21.71 -23.97 -2.95
CA ILE A 100 22.05 -23.95 -1.52
C ILE A 100 20.85 -24.52 -0.77
N LEU A 101 20.97 -25.75 -0.32
CA LEU A 101 19.87 -26.54 0.27
C LEU A 101 20.16 -26.86 1.72
N GLY A 102 19.39 -26.27 2.63
CA GLY A 102 19.47 -26.56 4.05
C GLY A 102 18.55 -27.70 4.47
N ARG A 103 18.99 -28.49 5.43
CA ARG A 103 18.18 -29.50 6.10
C ARG A 103 18.63 -29.68 7.55
N ASN A 104 17.80 -30.30 8.37
CA ASN A 104 18.12 -30.63 9.77
C ASN A 104 18.53 -29.41 10.63
N GLY A 105 17.91 -28.22 10.39
CA GLY A 105 18.18 -26.99 11.14
C GLY A 105 19.41 -26.23 10.66
N ALA A 106 19.67 -26.25 9.36
CA ALA A 106 20.74 -25.47 8.73
C ALA A 106 20.62 -23.98 9.01
N ARG A 107 21.75 -23.32 9.31
CA ARG A 107 21.81 -21.90 9.64
C ARG A 107 23.00 -21.21 8.96
N ILE A 108 22.80 -19.98 8.55
CA ILE A 108 23.85 -19.08 8.05
C ILE A 108 23.78 -17.77 8.85
N SER A 109 24.90 -17.33 9.40
CA SER A 109 24.98 -16.06 10.14
C SER A 109 26.13 -15.17 9.65
N GLY A 110 25.85 -13.89 9.58
CA GLY A 110 26.90 -12.88 9.44
C GLY A 110 27.79 -12.76 10.68
N PRO A 111 28.77 -11.85 10.72
CA PRO A 111 29.67 -11.66 11.85
C PRO A 111 28.96 -11.03 13.05
N ASP A 112 29.43 -11.28 14.27
CA ASP A 112 28.91 -10.57 15.47
C ASP A 112 29.32 -9.10 15.45
N LYS A 113 30.55 -8.81 15.01
CA LYS A 113 31.06 -7.46 14.82
C LYS A 113 31.31 -7.19 13.35
N ASN A 114 30.81 -6.05 12.88
CA ASN A 114 31.02 -5.62 11.52
C ASN A 114 32.47 -5.12 11.29
N SER A 115 32.87 -5.00 10.02
CA SER A 115 34.15 -4.40 9.65
C SER A 115 34.22 -2.97 10.16
N VAL A 116 35.38 -2.59 10.71
CA VAL A 116 35.68 -1.19 11.03
C VAL A 116 35.99 -0.46 9.72
N GLY A 117 35.28 0.61 9.44
CA GLY A 117 35.49 1.43 8.27
C GLY A 117 35.71 2.89 8.65
N TYR A 118 36.50 3.60 7.87
CA TYR A 118 36.64 5.05 7.97
C TYR A 118 35.32 5.72 7.54
N HIS A 119 34.77 6.55 8.39
CA HIS A 119 33.57 7.31 8.07
C HIS A 119 33.95 8.61 7.35
N PRO A 120 33.72 8.70 6.02
CA PRO A 120 34.27 9.82 5.25
C PRO A 120 33.66 11.19 5.57
N VAL A 121 32.44 11.22 6.16
CA VAL A 121 31.80 12.48 6.56
C VAL A 121 32.21 12.91 7.95
N LEU A 122 32.39 11.95 8.87
CA LEU A 122 32.81 12.22 10.25
C LEU A 122 34.33 12.26 10.41
N GLU A 123 35.08 11.87 9.37
CA GLU A 123 36.55 11.80 9.35
C GLU A 123 37.11 10.99 10.53
N GLU A 124 36.42 9.92 10.91
CA GLU A 124 36.80 9.03 12.01
C GLU A 124 36.53 7.57 11.67
N GLU A 125 37.30 6.68 12.31
CA GLU A 125 37.02 5.25 12.25
C GLU A 125 35.82 4.90 13.13
N GLN A 126 34.86 4.17 12.59
CA GLN A 126 33.69 3.71 13.30
C GLN A 126 33.49 2.22 13.15
N GLU A 127 33.06 1.56 14.21
CA GLU A 127 32.49 0.23 14.11
C GLU A 127 31.12 0.35 13.41
N MET A 128 31.08 -0.09 12.16
CA MET A 128 29.90 0.09 11.33
C MET A 128 28.92 -1.04 11.56
N THR A 129 27.72 -0.70 11.99
CA THR A 129 26.62 -1.65 12.09
C THR A 129 25.73 -1.52 10.87
N GLY A 130 25.79 -2.53 9.99
CA GLY A 130 24.90 -2.61 8.83
C GLY A 130 25.22 -1.59 7.77
N ASP A 131 24.43 -0.58 7.63
CA ASP A 131 24.27 0.17 6.43
C ASP A 131 24.50 1.66 6.54
N PHE A 132 24.80 2.14 7.68
CA PHE A 132 24.96 3.57 7.86
C PHE A 132 26.40 3.96 7.61
N TRP A 133 26.71 4.51 6.40
CA TRP A 133 28.02 5.08 6.06
C TRP A 133 29.18 4.11 6.17
N GLY A 134 29.08 2.91 5.62
CA GLY A 134 30.20 2.01 5.69
C GLY A 134 30.12 0.78 4.83
N TRP A 135 30.93 -0.16 5.16
CA TRP A 135 31.12 -1.41 4.48
C TRP A 135 29.89 -2.30 4.63
N ARG A 136 29.27 -2.68 3.53
CA ARG A 136 28.07 -3.49 3.48
C ARG A 136 28.29 -4.70 2.62
N THR A 137 27.85 -5.87 3.10
CA THR A 137 27.95 -7.11 2.37
C THR A 137 26.62 -7.82 2.32
N PHE A 138 26.34 -8.49 1.23
CA PHE A 138 25.21 -9.40 1.10
C PHE A 138 25.58 -10.75 1.69
N THR A 139 24.66 -11.42 2.37
CA THR A 139 24.96 -12.77 2.88
C THR A 139 25.08 -13.77 1.74
N ILE A 140 24.13 -13.76 0.79
CA ILE A 140 24.18 -14.56 -0.43
C ILE A 140 24.03 -13.63 -1.64
N LEU A 141 24.94 -13.72 -2.60
CA LEU A 141 24.87 -12.94 -3.84
C LEU A 141 24.95 -13.86 -5.06
N PHE A 142 23.87 -13.94 -5.84
CA PHE A 142 23.88 -14.52 -7.18
C PHE A 142 23.69 -13.43 -8.22
N SER A 143 24.58 -13.38 -9.19
CA SER A 143 24.49 -12.44 -10.32
C SER A 143 24.60 -13.18 -11.64
N ASN A 144 23.79 -12.77 -12.63
CA ASN A 144 23.73 -13.35 -13.97
C ASN A 144 23.59 -14.88 -13.96
N CYS A 145 22.81 -15.39 -13.00
CA CYS A 145 22.62 -16.82 -12.77
C CYS A 145 21.33 -17.33 -13.44
N THR A 146 21.44 -18.46 -14.14
CA THR A 146 20.29 -19.18 -14.71
C THR A 146 20.10 -20.53 -14.04
N GLY A 147 18.91 -20.76 -13.46
CA GLY A 147 18.64 -22.00 -12.73
C GLY A 147 19.32 -21.97 -11.35
N PHE A 148 18.55 -21.65 -10.31
CA PHE A 148 19.09 -21.65 -8.95
C PHE A 148 18.00 -22.05 -7.94
N GLU A 149 18.43 -22.52 -6.78
CA GLU A 149 17.56 -22.88 -5.68
C GLU A 149 18.22 -22.53 -4.34
N ILE A 150 17.48 -21.87 -3.45
CA ILE A 150 17.91 -21.56 -2.08
C ILE A 150 16.78 -21.96 -1.15
N SER A 151 17.02 -22.91 -0.23
CA SER A 151 15.92 -23.41 0.60
C SER A 151 16.33 -24.01 1.92
N GLY A 152 15.39 -24.08 2.88
CA GLY A 152 15.51 -24.83 4.12
C GLY A 152 16.50 -24.24 5.13
N ILE A 153 16.74 -22.94 5.13
CA ILE A 153 17.81 -22.28 5.87
C ILE A 153 17.24 -21.18 6.77
N LYS A 154 17.77 -21.10 7.99
CA LYS A 154 17.66 -19.90 8.81
C LYS A 154 18.84 -18.97 8.52
N LEU A 155 18.56 -17.71 8.17
CA LEU A 155 19.56 -16.67 7.90
C LEU A 155 19.43 -15.55 8.94
N ASP A 156 20.52 -15.17 9.57
CA ASP A 156 20.52 -14.09 10.55
C ASP A 156 21.83 -13.31 10.58
N GLN A 157 21.84 -12.22 11.33
CA GLN A 157 22.98 -11.32 11.48
C GLN A 157 23.56 -10.80 10.15
N SER A 158 22.73 -10.69 9.10
CA SER A 158 23.13 -10.04 7.85
C SER A 158 23.58 -8.60 8.11
N ARG A 159 24.53 -8.12 7.34
CA ARG A 159 25.08 -6.75 7.47
C ARG A 159 24.58 -5.78 6.41
N CYS A 160 23.72 -6.24 5.54
CA CYS A 160 22.92 -5.50 4.56
C CYS A 160 21.80 -6.44 4.10
N TRP A 161 21.46 -6.44 2.82
CA TRP A 161 20.49 -7.35 2.23
C TRP A 161 20.94 -8.81 2.38
N THR A 162 20.03 -9.66 2.80
CA THR A 162 20.38 -11.04 3.13
C THR A 162 20.64 -11.88 1.87
N ILE A 163 19.67 -11.93 0.96
CA ILE A 163 19.81 -12.61 -0.33
C ILE A 163 19.64 -11.59 -1.45
N THR A 164 20.66 -11.42 -2.24
CA THR A 164 20.63 -10.53 -3.41
C THR A 164 20.70 -11.35 -4.70
N LEU A 165 19.67 -11.21 -5.51
CA LEU A 165 19.56 -11.83 -6.83
C LEU A 165 19.64 -10.72 -7.89
N ASP A 166 20.68 -10.74 -8.68
CA ASP A 166 20.96 -9.71 -9.67
C ASP A 166 21.07 -10.33 -11.06
N LEU A 167 20.32 -9.85 -12.05
CA LEU A 167 20.25 -10.43 -13.40
C LEU A 167 19.89 -11.92 -13.42
N CYS A 168 19.25 -12.44 -12.37
CA CYS A 168 18.99 -13.87 -12.19
C CYS A 168 17.69 -14.31 -12.86
N ARG A 169 17.63 -15.60 -13.26
CA ARG A 169 16.43 -16.16 -13.90
C ARG A 169 16.26 -17.66 -13.62
N ASN A 170 15.01 -18.12 -13.73
CA ASN A 170 14.63 -19.50 -13.51
C ASN A 170 15.03 -19.99 -12.09
N GLY A 171 14.59 -19.27 -11.07
CA GLY A 171 14.98 -19.50 -9.69
C GLY A 171 13.85 -19.93 -8.79
N PHE A 172 14.20 -20.62 -7.72
CA PHE A 172 13.29 -20.99 -6.64
C PHE A 172 13.93 -20.73 -5.28
N VAL A 173 13.29 -19.87 -4.48
CA VAL A 173 13.71 -19.52 -3.11
C VAL A 173 12.57 -19.89 -2.18
N HIS A 174 12.80 -20.80 -1.21
CA HIS A 174 11.69 -21.28 -0.41
C HIS A 174 12.09 -21.84 0.96
N ASP A 175 11.10 -21.92 1.85
CA ASP A 175 11.26 -22.50 3.19
C ASP A 175 12.41 -21.82 3.96
N LEU A 176 12.38 -20.50 4.03
CA LEU A 176 13.40 -19.69 4.71
C LEU A 176 12.84 -19.01 5.96
N GLU A 177 13.71 -18.88 6.97
CA GLU A 177 13.52 -17.98 8.10
C GLU A 177 14.60 -16.91 8.05
N ILE A 178 14.22 -15.62 7.98
CA ILE A 178 15.18 -14.51 7.90
C ILE A 178 14.98 -13.56 9.07
N GLU A 179 16.06 -13.33 9.84
CA GLU A 179 16.07 -12.43 10.98
C GLU A 179 17.18 -11.38 10.81
N THR A 180 16.80 -10.10 10.65
CA THR A 180 17.75 -8.99 10.55
C THR A 180 17.42 -7.88 11.52
N ASN A 181 18.45 -7.15 11.97
CA ASN A 181 18.32 -6.06 12.93
C ASN A 181 19.18 -4.84 12.61
N VAL A 182 19.68 -4.75 11.38
CA VAL A 182 20.46 -3.62 10.90
C VAL A 182 19.63 -2.78 9.95
N LYS A 183 19.97 -1.51 9.77
CA LYS A 183 19.33 -0.68 8.74
C LYS A 183 19.64 -1.26 7.36
N ASN A 184 18.75 -1.12 6.36
CA ASN A 184 18.80 -1.82 5.08
C ASN A 184 19.01 -3.36 5.22
N GLY A 185 18.55 -3.93 6.32
CA GLY A 185 18.57 -5.37 6.54
C GLY A 185 17.39 -6.05 5.85
N ALA A 186 17.34 -5.94 4.52
CA ALA A 186 16.29 -6.59 3.73
C ALA A 186 16.48 -8.11 3.66
N GLY A 187 15.38 -8.80 3.38
CA GLY A 187 15.37 -10.25 3.27
C GLY A 187 15.86 -10.73 1.90
N ILE A 188 15.04 -10.61 0.87
CA ILE A 188 15.33 -11.09 -0.49
C ILE A 188 15.18 -9.92 -1.45
N ASP A 189 16.26 -9.54 -2.10
CA ASP A 189 16.31 -8.46 -3.07
C ASP A 189 16.47 -9.00 -4.48
N LEU A 190 15.45 -8.77 -5.32
CA LEU A 190 15.51 -9.00 -6.75
C LEU A 190 15.89 -7.68 -7.42
N ARG A 191 17.07 -7.66 -8.03
CA ARG A 191 17.61 -6.49 -8.72
C ARG A 191 17.27 -6.54 -10.20
N ALA A 192 17.60 -5.48 -10.91
CA ALA A 192 17.28 -5.30 -12.32
C ALA A 192 17.67 -6.51 -13.19
N GLY A 193 16.76 -6.93 -14.07
CA GLY A 193 16.95 -8.06 -14.97
C GLY A 193 16.48 -9.42 -14.42
N CYS A 194 16.01 -9.48 -13.18
CA CYS A 194 15.47 -10.71 -12.58
C CYS A 194 14.14 -11.11 -13.22
N ARG A 195 14.01 -12.43 -13.53
CA ARG A 195 12.76 -12.95 -14.10
C ARG A 195 12.56 -14.45 -13.88
N GLN A 196 11.30 -14.88 -13.93
CA GLN A 196 10.93 -16.30 -13.78
C GLN A 196 11.44 -16.86 -12.43
N ILE A 197 11.13 -16.16 -11.34
CA ILE A 197 11.56 -16.52 -10.00
C ILE A 197 10.32 -16.76 -9.13
N ARG A 198 10.35 -17.84 -8.35
CA ARG A 198 9.37 -18.15 -7.32
C ARG A 198 10.00 -17.96 -5.94
N ILE A 199 9.25 -17.33 -5.03
CA ILE A 199 9.60 -17.18 -3.62
C ILE A 199 8.43 -17.70 -2.81
N GLU A 200 8.64 -18.69 -1.96
CA GLU A 200 7.57 -19.35 -1.21
C GLU A 200 7.98 -19.65 0.23
N ASN A 201 7.04 -19.55 1.18
CA ASN A 201 7.24 -19.93 2.58
C ASN A 201 8.38 -19.15 3.25
N LEU A 202 8.31 -17.81 3.23
CA LEU A 202 9.23 -16.95 3.95
C LEU A 202 8.64 -16.60 5.32
N THR A 203 9.43 -16.78 6.37
CA THR A 203 9.09 -16.38 7.75
C THR A 203 10.19 -15.52 8.35
N GLY A 204 9.88 -14.79 9.44
CA GLY A 204 10.87 -14.05 10.22
C GLY A 204 10.58 -12.55 10.31
N ASN A 205 11.61 -11.80 10.71
CA ASN A 205 11.57 -10.35 10.84
C ASN A 205 12.74 -9.72 10.10
N THR A 206 12.47 -8.71 9.31
CA THR A 206 13.51 -7.96 8.59
C THR A 206 13.44 -6.49 8.98
N SER A 207 14.58 -5.86 9.15
CA SER A 207 14.64 -4.44 9.53
C SER A 207 14.45 -3.47 8.37
N ASP A 208 14.35 -4.00 7.15
CA ASP A 208 13.97 -3.32 5.92
C ASP A 208 12.94 -4.17 5.17
N ASP A 209 12.86 -4.15 3.85
CA ASP A 209 11.88 -4.90 3.07
C ASP A 209 12.12 -6.42 3.17
N SER A 210 11.07 -7.21 3.41
CA SER A 210 11.26 -8.66 3.45
C SER A 210 11.50 -9.26 2.06
N ILE A 211 10.80 -8.75 1.04
CA ILE A 211 11.05 -9.08 -0.37
C ILE A 211 10.97 -7.78 -1.18
N ALA A 212 12.03 -7.47 -1.93
CA ALA A 212 12.09 -6.31 -2.79
C ALA A 212 12.27 -6.70 -4.26
N CYS A 213 11.38 -6.23 -5.13
CA CYS A 213 11.52 -6.27 -6.59
C CYS A 213 11.90 -4.87 -7.07
N THR A 214 13.20 -4.58 -7.18
CA THR A 214 13.71 -3.23 -7.40
C THR A 214 14.41 -3.08 -8.75
N ALA A 215 13.69 -2.54 -9.72
CA ALA A 215 14.19 -2.23 -11.07
C ALA A 215 14.59 -0.76 -11.17
N LEU A 216 15.88 -0.48 -11.13
CA LEU A 216 16.45 0.86 -11.22
C LEU A 216 17.29 1.03 -12.48
N GLY A 217 17.43 2.28 -12.94
CA GLY A 217 18.33 2.66 -14.02
C GLY A 217 19.80 2.38 -13.69
N MET A 218 20.65 2.47 -14.70
CA MET A 218 22.11 2.39 -14.50
C MET A 218 22.57 3.58 -13.66
N ALA A 219 23.49 3.34 -12.75
CA ALA A 219 24.22 4.43 -12.13
C ALA A 219 25.01 5.19 -13.21
N GLU A 220 24.84 6.52 -13.26
CA GLU A 220 25.61 7.36 -14.20
C GLU A 220 27.12 7.37 -13.90
N LYS A 221 27.49 6.96 -12.69
CA LYS A 221 28.87 6.94 -12.21
C LYS A 221 29.27 5.57 -11.73
N THR A 222 30.47 5.16 -12.08
CA THR A 222 31.12 3.92 -11.64
C THR A 222 31.63 3.98 -10.20
N GLU A 223 31.43 5.10 -9.51
CA GLU A 223 31.78 5.30 -8.11
C GLU A 223 30.50 5.59 -7.32
N TYR A 224 30.25 4.77 -6.30
CA TYR A 224 29.20 5.09 -5.35
C TYR A 224 29.54 6.37 -4.60
N PRO A 225 28.51 7.18 -4.26
CA PRO A 225 28.73 8.33 -3.39
C PRO A 225 29.42 7.87 -2.10
N ILE A 226 30.30 8.72 -1.61
CA ILE A 226 30.97 8.54 -0.33
C ILE A 226 29.97 8.05 0.74
N GLY A 227 30.27 6.91 1.38
CA GLY A 227 29.44 6.31 2.43
C GLY A 227 28.52 5.18 1.99
N ASN A 228 28.54 4.76 0.75
CA ASN A 228 27.67 3.70 0.24
C ASN A 228 28.49 2.54 -0.36
N TYR A 229 29.24 1.87 0.49
CA TYR A 229 30.15 0.78 0.10
C TYR A 229 29.45 -0.57 0.15
N LEU A 230 29.00 -1.06 -1.00
CA LEU A 230 28.54 -2.44 -1.18
C LEU A 230 29.68 -3.29 -1.76
N TYR A 231 29.87 -4.47 -1.23
CA TYR A 231 30.91 -5.38 -1.75
C TYR A 231 30.38 -6.80 -1.92
N PRO A 232 30.61 -7.39 -3.08
CA PRO A 232 30.87 -6.70 -4.37
C PRO A 232 29.62 -5.93 -4.83
N LEU A 233 29.80 -4.95 -5.70
CA LEU A 233 28.67 -4.23 -6.31
C LEU A 233 27.85 -5.17 -7.20
N GLU A 234 26.53 -4.88 -7.27
CA GLU A 234 25.67 -5.61 -8.22
C GLU A 234 26.03 -5.21 -9.66
N PRO A 235 26.36 -6.18 -10.51
CA PRO A 235 26.72 -5.89 -11.90
C PRO A 235 25.64 -5.16 -12.69
N SER A 236 24.35 -5.37 -12.39
CA SER A 236 23.24 -4.69 -13.07
C SER A 236 23.25 -3.18 -12.91
N CYS A 237 23.84 -2.66 -11.83
CA CYS A 237 23.95 -1.22 -11.59
C CYS A 237 25.04 -0.55 -12.44
N CYS A 238 25.98 -1.31 -12.95
CA CYS A 238 27.24 -0.79 -13.46
C CYS A 238 27.62 -1.31 -14.84
N LEU A 239 27.38 -2.57 -15.14
CA LEU A 239 27.68 -3.17 -16.42
C LEU A 239 26.53 -2.91 -17.41
N GLU A 240 26.88 -2.79 -18.68
CA GLU A 240 25.89 -2.60 -19.74
C GLU A 240 24.90 -3.78 -19.75
N ASN A 241 23.68 -3.50 -19.34
CA ASN A 241 22.57 -4.45 -19.37
C ASN A 241 21.35 -3.77 -19.97
N LYS A 242 20.88 -4.26 -21.11
CA LYS A 242 19.74 -3.70 -21.84
C LYS A 242 18.39 -4.19 -21.29
N ASP A 243 18.36 -5.37 -20.66
CA ASP A 243 17.15 -5.97 -20.09
C ASP A 243 17.19 -5.79 -18.57
N ARG A 244 16.62 -4.69 -18.11
CA ARG A 244 16.62 -4.29 -16.69
C ARG A 244 15.29 -4.53 -16.02
N ASP A 245 14.29 -5.03 -16.75
CA ASP A 245 12.96 -5.27 -16.23
C ASP A 245 12.94 -6.46 -15.28
N ILE A 246 12.15 -6.34 -14.23
CA ILE A 246 11.81 -7.46 -13.33
C ILE A 246 10.43 -7.96 -13.73
N ARG A 247 10.33 -9.26 -14.03
CA ARG A 247 9.06 -9.84 -14.49
C ARG A 247 8.91 -11.32 -14.20
N ASP A 248 7.68 -11.80 -14.31
CA ASP A 248 7.35 -13.21 -14.10
C ASP A 248 7.78 -13.69 -12.71
N ILE A 249 7.45 -12.91 -11.66
CA ILE A 249 7.78 -13.22 -10.27
C ILE A 249 6.53 -13.72 -9.55
N GLN A 250 6.67 -14.81 -8.81
CA GLN A 250 5.63 -15.35 -7.95
C GLN A 250 6.12 -15.36 -6.50
N ILE A 251 5.38 -14.67 -5.63
CA ILE A 251 5.65 -14.56 -4.20
C ILE A 251 4.45 -15.16 -3.47
N ARG A 252 4.68 -16.21 -2.65
CA ARG A 252 3.61 -16.93 -1.98
C ARG A 252 3.94 -17.22 -0.52
N ASN A 253 2.93 -17.16 0.34
CA ASN A 253 3.00 -17.55 1.75
C ASN A 253 4.16 -16.87 2.49
N VAL A 254 4.04 -15.55 2.67
CA VAL A 254 5.01 -14.69 3.37
C VAL A 254 4.42 -14.29 4.72
N GLN A 255 5.12 -14.60 5.81
CA GLN A 255 4.74 -14.27 7.17
C GLN A 255 5.88 -13.50 7.83
N THR A 256 5.87 -12.19 7.75
CA THR A 256 6.97 -11.34 8.21
C THR A 256 6.47 -10.16 9.05
N GLY A 257 7.34 -9.70 9.94
CA GLY A 257 7.08 -8.54 10.78
C GLY A 257 8.33 -7.67 10.94
N GLY A 258 8.19 -6.54 11.65
CA GLY A 258 9.30 -5.63 11.92
C GLY A 258 9.88 -4.91 10.71
N CYS A 259 9.40 -5.19 9.50
CA CYS A 259 9.91 -4.68 8.23
C CYS A 259 9.33 -3.30 7.86
N HIS A 260 9.94 -2.64 6.87
CA HIS A 260 9.32 -1.48 6.21
C HIS A 260 8.13 -1.94 5.36
N HIS A 261 8.31 -2.99 4.56
CA HIS A 261 7.26 -3.62 3.77
C HIS A 261 7.51 -5.14 3.71
N ALA A 262 6.45 -5.94 3.74
CA ALA A 262 6.59 -7.37 3.49
C ALA A 262 7.00 -7.61 2.02
N VAL A 263 6.41 -6.87 1.09
CA VAL A 263 6.77 -6.92 -0.33
C VAL A 263 6.76 -5.51 -0.93
N ILE A 264 7.83 -5.13 -1.62
CA ILE A 264 7.88 -3.91 -2.43
C ILE A 264 8.13 -4.23 -3.90
N CYS A 265 7.40 -3.56 -4.79
CA CYS A 265 7.68 -3.50 -6.22
C CYS A 265 8.05 -2.05 -6.57
N LEU A 266 9.29 -1.83 -6.99
CA LEU A 266 9.82 -0.51 -7.29
C LEU A 266 10.36 -0.45 -8.70
N ALA A 267 9.88 0.53 -9.49
CA ALA A 267 10.37 0.84 -10.81
C ALA A 267 10.79 2.31 -10.91
N ALA A 268 11.90 2.60 -11.56
CA ALA A 268 12.37 3.95 -11.86
C ALA A 268 13.23 3.99 -13.12
N ASP A 269 13.46 5.18 -13.67
CA ASP A 269 14.36 5.43 -14.81
C ASP A 269 13.99 4.65 -16.09
N GLY A 270 12.69 4.44 -16.32
CA GLY A 270 12.19 3.70 -17.46
C GLY A 270 12.34 2.18 -17.37
N CYS A 271 12.80 1.64 -16.23
CA CYS A 271 12.76 0.21 -15.95
C CYS A 271 11.33 -0.21 -15.56
N ARG A 272 10.98 -1.47 -15.77
CA ARG A 272 9.64 -1.99 -15.51
C ARG A 272 9.66 -3.13 -14.50
N VAL A 273 8.59 -3.19 -13.69
CA VAL A 273 8.25 -4.33 -12.84
C VAL A 273 6.85 -4.79 -13.22
N HIS A 274 6.73 -5.98 -13.79
CA HIS A 274 5.46 -6.43 -14.35
C HIS A 274 5.31 -7.96 -14.31
N ASP A 275 4.07 -8.43 -14.50
CA ASP A 275 3.73 -9.85 -14.42
C ASP A 275 4.13 -10.44 -13.04
N ILE A 276 3.66 -9.79 -11.97
CA ILE A 276 3.98 -10.15 -10.59
C ILE A 276 2.73 -10.73 -9.91
N LEU A 277 2.90 -11.87 -9.25
CA LEU A 277 1.89 -12.43 -8.35
C LEU A 277 2.40 -12.36 -6.91
N ILE A 278 1.65 -11.68 -6.05
CA ILE A 278 1.84 -11.64 -4.60
C ILE A 278 0.61 -12.28 -3.97
N ASP A 279 0.79 -13.44 -3.34
CA ASP A 279 -0.32 -14.28 -2.86
C ASP A 279 -0.04 -14.84 -1.46
N GLY A 280 -0.86 -14.48 -0.48
CA GLY A 280 -0.72 -14.99 0.88
C GLY A 280 0.38 -14.25 1.65
N VAL A 281 0.19 -12.95 1.92
CA VAL A 281 1.07 -12.15 2.76
C VAL A 281 0.38 -11.87 4.09
N GLN A 282 1.00 -12.29 5.17
CA GLN A 282 0.51 -12.06 6.52
C GLN A 282 1.52 -11.23 7.32
N GLU A 283 1.07 -10.10 7.82
CA GLU A 283 1.82 -9.30 8.77
C GLU A 283 1.76 -9.94 10.16
N VAL A 284 2.93 -10.19 10.77
CA VAL A 284 3.08 -10.78 12.10
C VAL A 284 3.98 -9.90 13.00
N GLY A 285 3.91 -10.11 14.31
CA GLY A 285 4.76 -9.39 15.27
C GLY A 285 4.47 -7.89 15.33
N ASN A 286 5.50 -7.06 15.30
CA ASN A 286 5.39 -5.59 15.44
C ASN A 286 4.94 -4.88 14.15
N GLY A 287 4.77 -5.61 13.06
CA GLY A 287 4.21 -5.13 11.81
C GLY A 287 5.09 -4.18 11.00
N ASN A 288 4.59 -3.85 9.84
CA ASN A 288 5.18 -2.90 8.90
C ASN A 288 4.83 -1.46 9.31
N ARG A 289 5.64 -0.49 8.93
CA ARG A 289 5.38 0.91 9.30
C ARG A 289 4.45 1.63 8.34
N GLU A 290 4.68 1.50 7.05
CA GLU A 290 3.90 2.24 6.04
C GLU A 290 2.90 1.33 5.34
N ALA A 291 3.35 0.22 4.78
CA ALA A 291 2.47 -0.69 4.05
C ALA A 291 2.96 -2.14 4.13
N THR A 292 2.01 -3.08 4.10
CA THR A 292 2.35 -4.51 3.97
C THR A 292 2.85 -4.82 2.55
N VAL A 293 2.17 -4.30 1.53
CA VAL A 293 2.63 -4.36 0.14
C VAL A 293 2.74 -2.94 -0.43
N LYS A 294 3.87 -2.62 -1.07
CA LYS A 294 4.12 -1.31 -1.65
C LYS A 294 4.41 -1.40 -3.15
N LEU A 295 3.71 -0.57 -3.93
CA LEU A 295 3.93 -0.36 -5.35
C LEU A 295 4.49 1.06 -5.51
N TYR A 296 5.75 1.19 -5.96
CA TYR A 296 6.50 2.40 -5.69
C TYR A 296 7.38 2.86 -6.85
N THR A 297 7.59 4.17 -6.94
CA THR A 297 8.66 4.79 -7.72
C THR A 297 9.50 5.68 -6.81
N GLY A 298 10.81 5.59 -6.93
CA GLY A 298 11.77 6.37 -6.13
C GLY A 298 13.20 6.03 -6.52
N TYR A 299 14.15 6.76 -5.99
CA TYR A 299 15.58 6.62 -6.26
C TYR A 299 16.01 6.87 -7.71
N GLY A 300 15.18 7.51 -8.51
CA GLY A 300 15.42 7.83 -9.91
C GLY A 300 14.27 8.62 -10.52
N ALA A 301 14.23 8.73 -11.84
CA ALA A 301 13.13 9.34 -12.55
C ALA A 301 11.82 8.54 -12.33
N LYS A 302 10.73 9.25 -12.17
CA LYS A 302 9.42 8.65 -11.88
C LYS A 302 9.00 7.68 -12.98
N SER A 303 8.45 6.53 -12.58
CA SER A 303 7.92 5.55 -13.52
C SER A 303 6.65 6.07 -14.21
N GLY A 304 6.45 5.66 -15.47
CA GLY A 304 5.22 5.87 -16.21
C GLY A 304 4.13 4.85 -15.85
N LYS A 305 2.94 5.00 -16.45
CA LYS A 305 1.77 4.18 -16.14
C LYS A 305 1.97 2.68 -16.36
N ALA A 306 2.72 2.29 -17.38
CA ALA A 306 2.96 0.90 -17.74
C ALA A 306 4.22 0.29 -17.10
N ASP A 307 5.02 1.09 -16.38
CA ASP A 307 6.28 0.61 -15.80
C ASP A 307 6.03 -0.31 -14.61
N LEU A 308 4.94 -0.11 -13.87
CA LEU A 308 4.36 -1.08 -12.95
C LEU A 308 3.06 -1.59 -13.57
N SER A 309 3.00 -2.86 -13.97
CA SER A 309 1.83 -3.36 -14.69
C SER A 309 1.60 -4.87 -14.50
N ARG A 310 0.36 -5.30 -14.69
CA ARG A 310 -0.06 -6.71 -14.55
C ARG A 310 0.40 -7.32 -13.23
N ILE A 311 0.08 -6.61 -12.13
CA ILE A 311 0.42 -7.01 -10.78
C ILE A 311 -0.84 -7.51 -10.08
N THR A 312 -0.82 -8.76 -9.62
CA THR A 312 -1.87 -9.34 -8.80
C THR A 312 -1.40 -9.40 -7.35
N VAL A 313 -2.14 -8.75 -6.45
CA VAL A 313 -1.95 -8.82 -5.00
C VAL A 313 -3.19 -9.44 -4.40
N GLN A 314 -3.04 -10.60 -3.76
CA GLN A 314 -4.19 -11.30 -3.18
C GLN A 314 -3.86 -11.96 -1.84
N ASN A 315 -4.90 -12.19 -1.02
CA ASN A 315 -4.79 -12.83 0.28
C ASN A 315 -3.78 -12.13 1.20
N VAL A 316 -3.92 -10.81 1.35
CA VAL A 316 -3.07 -9.99 2.23
C VAL A 316 -3.82 -9.71 3.53
N SER A 317 -3.18 -10.01 4.66
CA SER A 317 -3.68 -9.67 5.99
C SER A 317 -2.70 -8.72 6.68
N SER A 318 -3.11 -7.48 6.82
CA SER A 318 -2.36 -6.40 7.46
C SER A 318 -3.01 -6.00 8.78
N ARG A 319 -2.21 -5.87 9.82
CA ARG A 319 -2.69 -5.57 11.15
C ARG A 319 -2.15 -4.27 11.73
N TYR A 320 -0.89 -3.96 11.49
CA TYR A 320 -0.19 -2.86 12.12
C TYR A 320 0.28 -1.78 11.14
N ALA A 321 0.37 -2.09 9.85
CA ALA A 321 0.73 -1.11 8.82
C ALA A 321 -0.39 -0.06 8.63
N GLU A 322 0.00 1.15 8.22
CA GLU A 322 -0.98 2.19 7.85
C GLU A 322 -1.82 1.78 6.63
N HIS A 323 -1.23 0.99 5.72
CA HIS A 323 -1.88 0.52 4.50
C HIS A 323 -1.62 -0.97 4.28
N ALA A 324 -2.65 -1.73 3.91
CA ALA A 324 -2.45 -3.11 3.45
C ALA A 324 -1.73 -3.13 2.08
N VAL A 325 -2.13 -2.23 1.19
CA VAL A 325 -1.45 -1.98 -0.09
C VAL A 325 -1.34 -0.47 -0.28
N TYR A 326 -0.13 0.03 -0.51
CA TYR A 326 0.14 1.44 -0.79
C TYR A 326 0.74 1.61 -2.18
N CYS A 327 0.35 2.69 -2.85
CA CYS A 327 0.88 3.02 -4.16
C CYS A 327 1.15 4.53 -4.27
N ASN A 328 2.38 4.92 -4.64
CA ASN A 328 2.74 6.32 -4.91
C ASN A 328 2.91 6.61 -6.40
N THR A 329 2.61 5.66 -7.27
CA THR A 329 2.83 5.76 -8.71
C THR A 329 1.68 5.13 -9.48
N SER A 330 1.69 5.28 -10.80
CA SER A 330 0.73 4.62 -11.68
C SER A 330 1.01 3.13 -11.81
N VAL A 331 -0.03 2.32 -11.73
CA VAL A 331 0.04 0.86 -11.96
C VAL A 331 -1.08 0.46 -12.92
N GLU A 332 -0.72 -0.20 -14.02
CA GLU A 332 -1.66 -0.66 -15.04
C GLU A 332 -2.01 -2.14 -14.83
N ASP A 333 -3.28 -2.52 -15.07
CA ASP A 333 -3.78 -3.89 -14.91
C ASP A 333 -3.46 -4.48 -13.52
N CYS A 334 -3.83 -3.76 -12.46
CA CYS A 334 -3.66 -4.20 -11.09
C CYS A 334 -4.90 -4.93 -10.59
N ILE A 335 -4.70 -6.11 -9.98
CA ILE A 335 -5.76 -6.87 -9.31
C ILE A 335 -5.47 -6.88 -7.82
N LEU A 336 -6.42 -6.39 -7.01
CA LEU A 336 -6.41 -6.53 -5.57
C LEU A 336 -7.58 -7.42 -5.15
N LYS A 337 -7.29 -8.54 -4.47
CA LYS A 337 -8.32 -9.50 -4.08
C LYS A 337 -8.07 -10.04 -2.67
N ASN A 338 -9.11 -10.08 -1.84
CA ASN A 338 -9.03 -10.53 -0.46
C ASN A 338 -7.92 -9.80 0.32
N ILE A 339 -7.99 -8.47 0.31
CA ILE A 339 -7.05 -7.58 1.00
C ILE A 339 -7.72 -7.11 2.30
N GLN A 340 -7.10 -7.39 3.44
CA GLN A 340 -7.63 -7.07 4.76
C GLN A 340 -6.69 -6.12 5.50
N LEU A 341 -7.26 -5.07 6.06
CA LEU A 341 -6.63 -4.17 7.02
C LEU A 341 -7.55 -4.07 8.24
N GLU A 342 -7.17 -4.67 9.36
CA GLU A 342 -7.95 -4.69 10.61
C GLU A 342 -9.44 -5.06 10.44
N LYS A 343 -9.79 -6.03 9.62
CA LYS A 343 -11.16 -6.44 9.27
C LYS A 343 -11.85 -5.60 8.17
N ILE A 344 -11.17 -4.62 7.57
CA ILE A 344 -11.68 -3.90 6.41
C ILE A 344 -11.24 -4.65 5.16
N GLN A 345 -12.17 -5.13 4.36
CA GLN A 345 -11.85 -5.76 3.08
C GLN A 345 -11.71 -4.69 1.99
N LEU A 346 -10.60 -4.74 1.26
CA LEU A 346 -10.24 -3.81 0.20
C LEU A 346 -9.97 -4.60 -1.10
N ASP A 347 -10.96 -4.69 -1.95
CA ASP A 347 -10.81 -5.38 -3.24
C ASP A 347 -10.93 -4.37 -4.39
N ALA A 348 -10.22 -4.62 -5.47
CA ALA A 348 -10.39 -3.90 -6.71
C ALA A 348 -10.70 -4.88 -7.85
N PRO A 349 -11.60 -4.54 -8.75
CA PRO A 349 -11.94 -5.40 -9.89
C PRO A 349 -10.74 -5.61 -10.81
N GLU A 350 -10.81 -6.70 -11.59
CA GLU A 350 -9.81 -6.99 -12.61
C GLU A 350 -9.68 -5.83 -13.62
N GLY A 351 -8.46 -5.54 -14.03
CA GLY A 351 -8.16 -4.43 -14.94
C GLY A 351 -8.21 -3.04 -14.30
N PHE A 352 -8.35 -2.96 -12.97
CA PHE A 352 -8.23 -1.69 -12.25
C PHE A 352 -6.80 -1.15 -12.34
N SER A 353 -6.68 0.15 -12.59
CA SER A 353 -5.37 0.83 -12.64
C SER A 353 -5.24 1.81 -11.47
N LEU A 354 -4.15 1.69 -10.70
CA LEU A 354 -3.73 2.70 -9.74
C LEU A 354 -2.87 3.72 -10.48
N ILE A 355 -3.20 4.99 -10.42
CA ILE A 355 -2.46 6.05 -11.14
C ILE A 355 -1.82 7.05 -10.18
N ASP A 356 -0.69 7.59 -10.59
CA ASP A 356 -0.01 8.68 -9.87
C ASP A 356 -0.66 10.02 -10.18
N GLY A 357 -1.67 10.33 -9.42
CA GLY A 357 -2.55 11.44 -9.66
C GLY A 357 -3.82 10.97 -10.35
N ILE A 358 -4.91 11.02 -9.60
CA ILE A 358 -6.24 10.69 -10.08
C ILE A 358 -6.66 11.73 -11.13
N GLU A 359 -7.06 11.26 -12.28
CA GLU A 359 -7.60 12.07 -13.38
C GLU A 359 -9.14 11.97 -13.44
N ALA A 360 -9.76 12.79 -14.27
CA ALA A 360 -11.22 12.81 -14.44
C ALA A 360 -11.76 11.45 -14.90
N GLU A 361 -11.06 10.79 -15.80
CA GLU A 361 -11.41 9.48 -16.35
C GLU A 361 -11.47 8.38 -15.28
N ASP A 362 -10.59 8.42 -14.28
CA ASP A 362 -10.60 7.45 -13.19
C ASP A 362 -11.82 7.60 -12.29
N ILE A 363 -12.23 8.83 -12.04
CA ILE A 363 -13.45 9.14 -11.29
C ILE A 363 -14.67 8.64 -12.07
N GLN A 364 -14.73 8.92 -13.37
CA GLN A 364 -15.83 8.46 -14.23
C GLN A 364 -15.87 6.93 -14.34
N LYS A 365 -14.71 6.28 -14.44
CA LYS A 365 -14.60 4.82 -14.44
C LYS A 365 -15.11 4.22 -13.13
N MET A 366 -14.75 4.81 -12.01
CA MET A 366 -15.23 4.40 -10.68
C MET A 366 -16.75 4.53 -10.57
N LEU A 367 -17.34 5.63 -11.01
CA LEU A 367 -18.80 5.82 -11.04
C LEU A 367 -19.50 4.75 -11.88
N LYS A 368 -18.96 4.46 -13.06
CA LYS A 368 -19.46 3.40 -13.94
C LYS A 368 -19.40 2.01 -13.30
N GLN A 369 -18.31 1.70 -12.60
CA GLN A 369 -18.15 0.43 -11.87
C GLN A 369 -19.16 0.27 -10.73
N LEU A 370 -19.56 1.37 -10.09
CA LEU A 370 -20.61 1.39 -9.06
C LEU A 370 -22.04 1.31 -9.68
N GLY A 371 -22.17 1.19 -11.00
CA GLY A 371 -23.46 1.14 -11.69
C GLY A 371 -24.18 2.48 -11.73
N ILE A 372 -23.48 3.59 -11.52
CA ILE A 372 -24.03 4.94 -11.59
C ILE A 372 -24.11 5.36 -13.05
N SER A 373 -25.26 5.90 -13.44
CA SER A 373 -25.56 6.40 -14.79
C SER A 373 -25.51 7.92 -14.86
N SER A 374 -25.38 8.48 -16.06
CA SER A 374 -25.33 9.94 -16.27
C SER A 374 -26.59 10.71 -15.82
N GLY A 375 -27.72 10.01 -15.68
CA GLY A 375 -28.99 10.58 -15.22
C GLY A 375 -29.24 10.46 -13.73
N ASP A 376 -28.34 9.83 -12.97
CA ASP A 376 -28.56 9.58 -11.54
C ASP A 376 -28.35 10.84 -10.68
N CYS A 377 -29.01 10.87 -9.54
CA CYS A 377 -28.71 11.81 -8.46
C CYS A 377 -27.65 11.18 -7.54
N VAL A 378 -26.52 11.86 -7.38
CA VAL A 378 -25.39 11.37 -6.58
C VAL A 378 -25.03 12.38 -5.51
N THR A 379 -24.97 11.90 -4.26
CA THR A 379 -24.38 12.67 -3.16
C THR A 379 -22.96 12.20 -2.91
N VAL A 380 -22.02 13.14 -2.72
CA VAL A 380 -20.61 12.79 -2.51
C VAL A 380 -20.09 13.30 -1.19
N HIS A 381 -19.59 12.37 -0.36
CA HIS A 381 -18.76 12.65 0.80
C HIS A 381 -17.34 12.19 0.53
N THR A 382 -16.34 13.02 0.82
CA THR A 382 -14.96 12.68 0.45
C THR A 382 -13.91 13.18 1.42
N SER A 383 -12.86 12.36 1.60
CA SER A 383 -11.57 12.76 2.13
C SER A 383 -10.54 12.77 0.99
N LEU A 384 -10.24 13.95 0.44
CA LEU A 384 -9.24 14.08 -0.63
C LEU A 384 -7.88 13.50 -0.23
N LYS A 385 -7.51 13.66 1.05
CA LYS A 385 -6.25 13.14 1.61
C LYS A 385 -6.16 11.61 1.49
N SER A 386 -7.26 10.90 1.69
CA SER A 386 -7.33 9.44 1.61
C SER A 386 -7.21 8.91 0.18
N ILE A 387 -7.59 9.69 -0.82
CA ILE A 387 -7.48 9.31 -2.24
C ILE A 387 -6.02 9.28 -2.67
N GLY A 388 -5.19 10.16 -2.14
CA GLY A 388 -3.83 10.44 -2.59
C GLY A 388 -3.78 11.69 -3.48
N LYS A 389 -2.84 11.72 -4.42
CA LYS A 389 -2.65 12.86 -5.33
C LYS A 389 -3.76 12.89 -6.39
N ILE A 390 -4.41 14.03 -6.55
CA ILE A 390 -5.39 14.29 -7.63
C ILE A 390 -4.78 15.34 -8.55
N CYS A 391 -4.76 15.07 -9.85
CA CYS A 391 -4.33 16.06 -10.86
C CYS A 391 -5.26 17.28 -10.81
N VAL A 392 -4.68 18.49 -10.66
CA VAL A 392 -5.45 19.74 -10.50
C VAL A 392 -6.37 19.77 -9.25
N GLY A 393 -6.24 18.80 -8.32
CA GLY A 393 -6.86 18.83 -7.00
C GLY A 393 -8.39 18.65 -7.00
N ALA A 394 -9.07 19.39 -6.11
CA ALA A 394 -10.52 19.28 -5.93
C ALA A 394 -11.34 19.69 -7.18
N GLU A 395 -10.79 20.52 -8.04
CA GLU A 395 -11.46 20.95 -9.28
C GLU A 395 -11.63 19.78 -10.26
N THR A 396 -10.62 18.94 -10.43
CA THR A 396 -10.71 17.71 -11.25
C THR A 396 -11.86 16.83 -10.78
N MET A 397 -12.01 16.67 -9.47
CA MET A 397 -13.10 15.87 -8.90
C MET A 397 -14.47 16.49 -9.22
N LEU A 398 -14.65 17.78 -8.99
CA LEU A 398 -15.92 18.46 -9.29
C LEU A 398 -16.26 18.35 -10.78
N ASN A 399 -15.32 18.66 -11.67
CA ASN A 399 -15.52 18.60 -13.11
C ASN A 399 -15.87 17.18 -13.58
N ALA A 400 -15.14 16.17 -13.10
CA ALA A 400 -15.40 14.77 -13.45
C ALA A 400 -16.81 14.31 -13.08
N PHE A 401 -17.30 14.69 -11.89
CA PHE A 401 -18.68 14.39 -11.49
C PHE A 401 -19.71 15.15 -12.32
N CYS A 402 -19.51 16.46 -12.55
CA CYS A 402 -20.43 17.26 -13.35
C CYS A 402 -20.49 16.80 -14.82
N GLU A 403 -19.34 16.48 -15.41
CA GLU A 403 -19.27 15.95 -16.77
C GLU A 403 -19.92 14.56 -16.89
N TYR A 404 -19.77 13.71 -15.87
CA TYR A 404 -20.39 12.38 -15.89
C TYR A 404 -21.91 12.45 -15.70
N LEU A 405 -22.37 13.30 -14.77
CA LEU A 405 -23.79 13.42 -14.38
C LEU A 405 -24.55 14.47 -15.22
N GLN A 406 -24.27 14.59 -16.52
CA GLN A 406 -24.81 15.64 -17.41
C GLN A 406 -26.35 15.74 -17.44
N GLU A 407 -27.04 14.61 -17.28
CA GLU A 407 -28.51 14.53 -17.26
C GLU A 407 -29.05 14.28 -15.83
N GLY A 408 -28.15 14.10 -14.87
CA GLY A 408 -28.44 13.83 -13.47
C GLY A 408 -28.19 15.04 -12.57
N MET A 409 -27.76 14.75 -11.35
CA MET A 409 -27.51 15.78 -10.34
C MET A 409 -26.42 15.35 -9.37
N LEU A 410 -25.48 16.25 -9.07
CA LEU A 410 -24.50 16.10 -8.00
C LEU A 410 -24.92 16.93 -6.80
N VAL A 411 -24.96 16.33 -5.61
CA VAL A 411 -25.25 16.99 -4.33
C VAL A 411 -24.03 16.85 -3.42
N VAL A 412 -23.43 17.97 -3.02
CA VAL A 412 -22.24 17.97 -2.16
C VAL A 412 -22.56 18.67 -0.84
N PRO A 413 -22.36 18.04 0.31
CA PRO A 413 -22.58 18.68 1.60
C PRO A 413 -21.65 19.89 1.77
N THR A 414 -22.24 21.02 2.16
CA THR A 414 -21.52 22.27 2.48
C THR A 414 -21.85 22.74 3.88
N HIS A 415 -21.83 21.79 4.84
CA HIS A 415 -22.29 21.99 6.21
C HIS A 415 -21.58 23.14 6.93
N THR A 416 -22.36 23.86 7.72
CA THR A 416 -21.95 25.09 8.43
C THR A 416 -22.27 25.04 9.93
N TRP A 417 -22.64 23.88 10.46
CA TRP A 417 -23.09 23.70 11.85
C TRP A 417 -22.09 24.15 12.93
N ALA A 418 -20.77 24.20 12.60
CA ALA A 418 -19.76 24.75 13.53
C ALA A 418 -19.67 26.29 13.45
N ASN A 419 -20.15 26.89 12.35
CA ASN A 419 -20.06 28.33 12.09
C ASN A 419 -21.39 29.07 12.27
N VAL A 420 -22.51 28.35 12.21
CA VAL A 420 -23.86 28.88 12.35
C VAL A 420 -24.57 28.16 13.48
N ASN A 421 -24.88 28.87 14.55
CA ASN A 421 -25.46 28.36 15.78
C ASN A 421 -26.18 29.49 16.55
N ALA A 422 -26.63 29.22 17.76
CA ALA A 422 -27.33 30.23 18.59
C ALA A 422 -26.51 31.50 18.89
N GLU A 423 -25.16 31.39 18.95
CA GLU A 423 -24.25 32.51 19.22
C GLU A 423 -23.90 33.29 17.94
N ALA A 424 -23.87 32.61 16.80
CA ALA A 424 -23.60 33.17 15.48
C ALA A 424 -24.69 32.72 14.48
N PRO A 425 -25.92 33.29 14.55
CA PRO A 425 -27.10 32.74 13.87
C PRO A 425 -27.22 33.09 12.40
N GLU A 426 -26.32 33.89 11.82
CA GLU A 426 -26.42 34.34 10.42
C GLU A 426 -25.75 33.35 9.48
N PHE A 427 -26.51 32.84 8.53
CA PHE A 427 -26.03 32.10 7.36
C PHE A 427 -26.19 33.00 6.11
N ASN A 428 -25.09 33.32 5.47
CA ASN A 428 -25.11 34.00 4.17
C ASN A 428 -24.64 33.01 3.09
N VAL A 429 -25.49 32.76 2.11
CA VAL A 429 -25.26 31.79 1.05
C VAL A 429 -23.96 32.03 0.28
N ARG A 430 -23.55 33.31 0.11
CA ARG A 430 -22.35 33.72 -0.63
C ARG A 430 -21.07 33.60 0.23
N THR A 431 -21.16 33.96 1.51
CA THR A 431 -19.97 34.24 2.32
C THR A 431 -19.72 33.24 3.46
N THR A 432 -20.76 32.55 3.95
CA THR A 432 -20.58 31.57 5.04
C THR A 432 -19.83 30.35 4.52
N LYS A 433 -18.62 30.13 5.05
CA LYS A 433 -17.76 29.02 4.65
C LYS A 433 -18.26 27.70 5.25
N PRO A 434 -18.19 26.58 4.50
CA PRO A 434 -18.38 25.26 5.09
C PRO A 434 -17.35 24.97 6.19
N CYS A 435 -17.76 24.21 7.19
CA CYS A 435 -16.87 23.75 8.28
C CYS A 435 -16.25 22.36 8.00
N ILE A 436 -16.49 21.79 6.81
CA ILE A 436 -16.07 20.44 6.42
C ILE A 436 -15.25 20.50 5.13
N GLY A 437 -13.99 20.13 5.19
CA GLY A 437 -13.13 19.80 4.06
C GLY A 437 -12.92 20.81 2.93
N ALA A 438 -11.92 20.56 2.09
CA ALA A 438 -11.57 21.43 0.96
C ALA A 438 -12.54 21.27 -0.24
N PHE A 439 -12.97 20.04 -0.54
CA PHE A 439 -13.89 19.79 -1.65
C PHE A 439 -15.27 20.43 -1.42
N PRO A 440 -15.93 20.28 -0.28
CA PRO A 440 -17.14 21.04 0.05
C PRO A 440 -16.97 22.56 -0.04
N SER A 441 -15.82 23.09 0.39
CA SER A 441 -15.54 24.53 0.32
C SER A 441 -15.40 25.03 -1.11
N LEU A 442 -14.77 24.27 -1.99
CA LEU A 442 -14.72 24.54 -3.43
C LEU A 442 -16.13 24.52 -4.04
N CYS A 443 -16.90 23.45 -3.77
CA CYS A 443 -18.25 23.29 -4.32
C CYS A 443 -19.18 24.42 -3.87
N ALA A 444 -19.12 24.83 -2.61
CA ALA A 444 -19.89 25.97 -2.11
C ALA A 444 -19.55 27.27 -2.84
N LYS A 445 -18.28 27.51 -3.16
CA LYS A 445 -17.83 28.70 -3.90
C LYS A 445 -18.28 28.65 -5.36
N VAL A 446 -18.07 27.50 -6.04
CA VAL A 446 -18.42 27.36 -7.46
C VAL A 446 -19.93 27.46 -7.68
N ALA A 447 -20.74 26.90 -6.78
CA ALA A 447 -22.21 26.92 -6.90
C ALA A 447 -22.83 28.32 -6.83
N ILE A 448 -22.09 29.35 -6.41
CA ILE A 448 -22.57 30.75 -6.37
C ILE A 448 -22.63 31.35 -7.76
N ASP A 449 -21.69 31.05 -8.64
CA ASP A 449 -21.51 31.71 -9.92
C ASP A 449 -21.73 30.76 -11.12
N HIS A 450 -22.02 29.50 -10.89
CA HIS A 450 -22.23 28.51 -11.95
C HIS A 450 -23.70 28.46 -12.39
N GLU A 451 -23.98 28.55 -13.68
CA GLU A 451 -25.34 28.70 -14.24
C GLU A 451 -26.31 27.54 -13.93
N ASN A 452 -25.79 26.32 -13.75
CA ASN A 452 -26.57 25.13 -13.44
C ASN A 452 -26.24 24.60 -12.02
N ALA A 453 -26.04 25.51 -11.08
CA ALA A 453 -25.76 25.14 -9.71
C ALA A 453 -26.42 26.08 -8.71
N VAL A 454 -26.68 25.56 -7.52
CA VAL A 454 -27.21 26.34 -6.42
C VAL A 454 -26.64 25.88 -5.11
N ARG A 455 -26.38 26.78 -4.19
CA ARG A 455 -26.15 26.46 -2.79
C ARG A 455 -27.44 26.63 -2.01
N SER A 456 -27.91 25.57 -1.35
CA SER A 456 -29.19 25.59 -0.62
C SER A 456 -29.17 26.56 0.56
N LEU A 457 -30.31 27.18 0.83
CA LEU A 457 -30.53 28.14 1.93
C LEU A 457 -30.84 27.41 3.24
N HIS A 458 -29.87 26.65 3.75
CA HIS A 458 -30.01 25.90 4.98
C HIS A 458 -28.93 26.34 6.01
N PRO A 459 -29.29 26.74 7.25
CA PRO A 459 -28.35 27.37 8.18
C PRO A 459 -27.19 26.48 8.58
N THR A 460 -27.41 25.18 8.79
CA THR A 460 -26.41 24.26 9.32
C THR A 460 -25.99 23.14 8.35
N HIS A 461 -26.91 22.68 7.49
CA HIS A 461 -26.71 21.54 6.59
C HIS A 461 -26.92 21.88 5.12
N SER A 462 -26.42 23.06 4.68
CA SER A 462 -26.51 23.47 3.28
C SER A 462 -25.81 22.47 2.36
N ALA A 463 -26.24 22.39 1.12
CA ALA A 463 -25.65 21.61 0.03
C ALA A 463 -25.32 22.49 -1.16
N ALA A 464 -24.23 22.20 -1.87
CA ALA A 464 -23.97 22.66 -3.22
C ALA A 464 -24.52 21.62 -4.19
N ILE A 465 -25.41 22.03 -5.09
CA ILE A 465 -26.15 21.15 -5.99
C ILE A 465 -25.84 21.58 -7.40
N PHE A 466 -25.40 20.66 -8.26
CA PHE A 466 -25.01 20.86 -9.64
C PHE A 466 -25.89 20.00 -10.55
N GLY A 467 -26.44 20.59 -11.59
CA GLY A 467 -27.28 19.95 -12.59
C GLY A 467 -28.46 20.80 -13.00
N LYS A 468 -29.07 20.50 -14.14
CA LYS A 468 -30.17 21.29 -14.74
C LYS A 468 -31.41 21.49 -13.84
N LYS A 469 -31.56 20.62 -12.82
CA LYS A 469 -32.69 20.66 -11.87
C LYS A 469 -32.29 21.20 -10.49
N ALA A 470 -31.09 21.74 -10.33
CA ALA A 470 -30.54 22.16 -9.04
C ALA A 470 -31.44 23.18 -8.29
N GLU A 471 -31.93 24.21 -8.97
CA GLU A 471 -32.81 25.23 -8.38
C GLU A 471 -34.12 24.62 -7.87
N VAL A 472 -34.80 23.84 -8.73
CA VAL A 472 -36.07 23.18 -8.36
C VAL A 472 -35.88 22.20 -7.22
N TYR A 473 -34.73 21.50 -7.18
CA TYR A 473 -34.40 20.57 -6.12
C TYR A 473 -34.10 21.26 -4.78
N ALA A 474 -33.48 22.43 -4.81
CA ALA A 474 -33.19 23.25 -3.62
C ALA A 474 -34.37 24.09 -3.13
N ASP A 475 -35.45 24.13 -3.88
CA ASP A 475 -36.62 24.96 -3.51
C ASP A 475 -37.27 24.45 -2.20
N GLY A 476 -37.74 25.39 -1.37
CA GLY A 476 -38.35 25.11 -0.07
C GLY A 476 -37.39 24.92 1.11
N GLU A 477 -36.09 24.90 0.90
CA GLU A 477 -35.09 24.81 1.98
C GLU A 477 -35.17 25.91 3.04
N ILE A 478 -35.65 27.08 2.64
CA ILE A 478 -35.88 28.22 3.55
C ILE A 478 -36.94 27.97 4.62
N GLN A 479 -37.76 26.93 4.44
CA GLN A 479 -38.86 26.61 5.37
C GLN A 479 -38.52 25.44 6.31
N VAL A 480 -37.34 24.81 6.18
CA VAL A 480 -37.00 23.66 6.99
C VAL A 480 -36.54 24.08 8.38
N ARG A 481 -37.09 23.44 9.42
CA ARG A 481 -36.81 23.75 10.83
C ARG A 481 -35.79 22.79 11.45
N SER A 482 -35.52 21.66 10.83
CA SER A 482 -34.57 20.65 11.32
C SER A 482 -33.41 20.48 10.35
N ARG A 483 -32.44 19.62 10.68
CA ARG A 483 -31.19 19.49 9.92
C ARG A 483 -31.38 18.74 8.61
N THR A 484 -32.19 17.67 8.61
CA THR A 484 -32.31 16.75 7.47
C THR A 484 -33.74 16.28 7.27
N PRO A 485 -34.76 17.18 7.29
CA PRO A 485 -36.15 16.77 7.20
C PRO A 485 -36.47 16.09 5.87
N ARG A 486 -37.51 15.26 5.87
CA ARG A 486 -37.97 14.51 4.68
C ARG A 486 -38.24 15.40 3.48
N ASN A 487 -38.74 16.64 3.67
CA ASN A 487 -39.00 17.63 2.64
C ASN A 487 -37.82 18.54 2.30
N GLY A 488 -36.68 18.40 2.97
CA GLY A 488 -35.44 19.12 2.71
C GLY A 488 -34.55 18.42 1.66
N VAL A 489 -33.44 19.05 1.28
CA VAL A 489 -32.48 18.52 0.28
C VAL A 489 -32.05 17.10 0.62
N TRP A 490 -31.77 16.81 1.89
CA TRP A 490 -31.29 15.49 2.31
C TRP A 490 -32.38 14.44 2.27
N GLY A 491 -33.58 14.72 2.76
CA GLY A 491 -34.70 13.77 2.76
C GLY A 491 -35.22 13.46 1.35
N ARG A 492 -35.19 14.44 0.46
CA ARG A 492 -35.62 14.28 -0.94
C ARG A 492 -34.68 13.43 -1.81
N LEU A 493 -33.51 13.04 -1.30
CA LEU A 493 -32.64 12.06 -1.98
C LEU A 493 -33.36 10.72 -2.23
N TYR A 494 -34.28 10.33 -1.37
CA TYR A 494 -35.14 9.15 -1.57
C TYR A 494 -35.98 9.25 -2.85
N ASP A 495 -36.62 10.41 -3.08
CA ASP A 495 -37.48 10.63 -4.24
C ASP A 495 -36.69 10.70 -5.55
N GLN A 496 -35.39 10.98 -5.46
CA GLN A 496 -34.49 10.98 -6.61
C GLN A 496 -33.85 9.60 -6.87
N ASN A 497 -34.19 8.57 -6.11
CA ASN A 497 -33.51 7.27 -6.16
C ASN A 497 -31.97 7.43 -6.11
N ALA A 498 -31.51 8.33 -5.25
CA ALA A 498 -30.14 8.78 -5.22
C ALA A 498 -29.16 7.71 -4.73
N LYS A 499 -27.88 7.93 -5.04
CA LYS A 499 -26.76 7.16 -4.52
C LYS A 499 -25.88 8.07 -3.64
N VAL A 500 -25.47 7.60 -2.46
CA VAL A 500 -24.48 8.29 -1.63
C VAL A 500 -23.12 7.63 -1.82
N VAL A 501 -22.19 8.35 -2.42
CA VAL A 501 -20.81 7.89 -2.69
C VAL A 501 -19.89 8.48 -1.65
N MET A 502 -19.29 7.62 -0.84
CA MET A 502 -18.35 7.96 0.23
C MET A 502 -16.95 7.53 -0.16
N ILE A 503 -16.06 8.50 -0.40
CA ILE A 503 -14.70 8.26 -0.92
C ILE A 503 -13.70 8.54 0.19
N GLY A 504 -13.06 7.48 0.74
CA GLY A 504 -12.10 7.59 1.83
C GLY A 504 -12.70 8.04 3.16
N VAL A 505 -14.01 7.91 3.29
CA VAL A 505 -14.80 8.09 4.53
C VAL A 505 -15.84 6.97 4.61
N GLY A 506 -16.34 6.68 5.80
CA GLY A 506 -17.32 5.60 6.02
C GLY A 506 -18.75 6.11 6.17
N LEU A 507 -19.64 5.19 6.56
CA LEU A 507 -21.07 5.49 6.78
C LEU A 507 -21.31 6.59 7.81
N GLU A 508 -20.38 6.84 8.73
CA GLU A 508 -20.45 7.97 9.68
C GLU A 508 -20.56 9.33 8.99
N SER A 509 -20.16 9.42 7.73
CA SER A 509 -20.29 10.64 6.93
C SER A 509 -21.62 10.72 6.16
N ASN A 510 -22.42 9.66 6.15
CA ASN A 510 -23.66 9.62 5.36
C ASN A 510 -24.77 10.48 5.99
N THR A 511 -24.86 11.72 5.55
CA THR A 511 -25.89 12.69 6.02
C THR A 511 -27.31 12.18 5.83
N TYR A 512 -27.58 11.35 4.80
CA TYR A 512 -28.90 10.81 4.53
C TYR A 512 -29.47 9.97 5.69
N LEU A 513 -28.62 9.25 6.42
CA LEU A 513 -29.08 8.41 7.54
C LEU A 513 -29.71 9.24 8.67
N HIS A 514 -29.34 10.52 8.80
CA HIS A 514 -30.02 11.44 9.71
C HIS A 514 -31.41 11.84 9.20
N ALA A 515 -31.63 11.83 7.87
CA ALA A 515 -32.97 12.08 7.35
C ALA A 515 -33.94 10.93 7.70
N VAL A 516 -33.43 9.69 7.75
CA VAL A 516 -34.21 8.55 8.23
C VAL A 516 -34.49 8.67 9.74
N ASP A 517 -33.52 9.14 10.55
CA ASP A 517 -33.74 9.43 11.97
C ASP A 517 -34.91 10.40 12.18
N GLU A 518 -34.90 11.52 11.43
CA GLU A 518 -35.94 12.55 11.53
C GLU A 518 -37.29 12.11 10.94
N GLU A 519 -37.32 11.08 10.10
CA GLU A 519 -38.56 10.52 9.55
C GLU A 519 -39.23 9.52 10.51
N VAL A 520 -38.40 8.65 11.13
CA VAL A 520 -38.95 7.55 12.00
C VAL A 520 -39.14 7.97 13.45
N ASN A 521 -38.53 9.08 13.87
CA ASN A 521 -38.60 9.58 15.23
C ASN A 521 -39.21 11.00 15.23
N ASP A 522 -40.15 11.24 16.11
CA ASP A 522 -40.73 12.57 16.32
C ASP A 522 -39.64 13.55 16.79
N LEU A 523 -39.58 14.72 16.16
CA LEU A 523 -38.68 15.78 16.58
C LEU A 523 -39.07 16.32 17.96
N PRO A 524 -38.09 16.75 18.79
CA PRO A 524 -38.39 17.39 20.07
C PRO A 524 -39.25 18.63 19.88
N GLU A 525 -40.34 18.75 20.64
CA GLU A 525 -41.23 19.92 20.66
C GLU A 525 -40.70 21.05 21.55
N ASP A 526 -39.75 20.78 22.43
CA ASP A 526 -39.18 21.74 23.37
C ASP A 526 -38.37 22.82 22.59
N GLU A 527 -38.84 24.07 22.64
CA GLU A 527 -38.23 25.24 22.00
C GLU A 527 -36.76 25.45 22.44
N ALA A 528 -36.32 24.90 23.56
CA ALA A 528 -34.92 24.95 23.99
C ALA A 528 -33.95 24.23 23.03
N PHE A 529 -34.46 23.37 22.14
CA PHE A 529 -33.66 22.70 21.09
C PHE A 529 -33.51 23.56 19.83
N TYR A 530 -34.15 24.71 19.74
CA TYR A 530 -34.18 25.57 18.55
C TYR A 530 -33.48 26.91 18.81
N PHE A 531 -33.05 27.54 17.74
CA PHE A 531 -32.54 28.91 17.75
C PHE A 531 -33.06 29.70 16.53
N ASP A 532 -33.13 31.01 16.66
CA ASP A 532 -33.52 31.89 15.58
C ASP A 532 -32.35 32.10 14.61
N ALA A 533 -32.38 31.42 13.47
CA ALA A 533 -31.40 31.61 12.40
C ALA A 533 -31.82 32.71 11.44
N CYS A 534 -30.84 33.47 10.94
CA CYS A 534 -31.01 34.48 9.91
C CYS A 534 -30.36 34.00 8.60
N LEU A 535 -31.14 33.70 7.59
CA LEU A 535 -30.66 33.29 6.27
C LEU A 535 -30.57 34.52 5.37
N VAL A 536 -29.42 34.73 4.72
CA VAL A 536 -29.22 35.77 3.71
C VAL A 536 -29.09 35.06 2.36
N ASP A 537 -30.06 35.32 1.47
CA ASP A 537 -30.14 34.70 0.15
C ASP A 537 -29.19 35.32 -0.88
N MET A 538 -29.30 34.87 -2.15
CA MET A 538 -28.48 35.36 -3.26
C MET A 538 -28.71 36.84 -3.59
N ASN A 539 -29.88 37.40 -3.26
CA ASN A 539 -30.23 38.79 -3.47
C ASN A 539 -29.88 39.69 -2.28
N GLY A 540 -29.42 39.08 -1.17
CA GLY A 540 -29.12 39.77 0.08
C GLY A 540 -30.37 39.95 0.98
N GLU A 541 -31.51 39.36 0.63
CA GLU A 541 -32.70 39.38 1.47
C GLU A 541 -32.51 38.49 2.71
N LYS A 542 -33.04 38.97 3.84
CA LYS A 542 -32.91 38.30 5.14
C LYS A 542 -34.20 37.58 5.54
N HIS A 543 -34.10 36.30 5.80
CA HIS A 543 -35.18 35.45 6.19
C HIS A 543 -34.91 34.87 7.59
N LYS A 544 -35.84 35.00 8.52
CA LYS A 544 -35.73 34.45 9.87
C LYS A 544 -36.48 33.15 9.96
N ILE A 545 -35.84 32.14 10.49
CA ILE A 545 -36.42 30.81 10.75
C ILE A 545 -36.05 30.33 12.13
N SER A 546 -36.94 29.58 12.77
CA SER A 546 -36.60 28.81 13.97
C SER A 546 -35.97 27.46 13.54
N HIS A 547 -34.72 27.21 13.89
CA HIS A 547 -33.97 26.06 13.43
C HIS A 547 -33.41 25.22 14.57
N MET A 548 -33.45 23.89 14.42
CA MET A 548 -33.00 22.94 15.43
C MET A 548 -31.47 22.99 15.62
N ASN A 549 -31.02 23.19 16.85
CA ASN A 549 -29.60 23.32 17.20
C ASN A 549 -28.90 21.95 17.40
N LYS A 550 -29.64 20.88 17.66
CA LYS A 550 -29.10 19.53 17.95
C LYS A 550 -29.53 18.51 16.90
N MET A 551 -28.80 17.40 16.82
CA MET A 551 -29.23 16.20 16.11
C MET A 551 -30.48 15.64 16.78
N ALA A 552 -31.33 14.92 16.03
CA ALA A 552 -32.54 14.32 16.59
C ALA A 552 -32.18 13.27 17.65
N TYR A 553 -31.76 12.08 17.28
CA TYR A 553 -31.47 11.01 18.24
C TYR A 553 -30.18 10.24 17.90
N TRP A 554 -29.94 9.93 16.62
CA TRP A 554 -28.83 9.08 16.24
C TRP A 554 -27.51 9.87 16.08
N THR A 555 -26.43 9.24 16.53
CA THR A 555 -25.07 9.79 16.34
C THR A 555 -24.36 9.05 15.23
N SER A 556 -23.74 9.79 14.32
CA SER A 556 -23.15 9.26 13.09
C SER A 556 -22.04 8.23 13.31
N ASN A 557 -21.32 8.29 14.43
CA ASN A 557 -20.27 7.31 14.79
C ASN A 557 -20.80 5.87 14.99
N LEU A 558 -22.12 5.69 15.08
CA LEU A 558 -22.74 4.38 15.20
C LEU A 558 -23.16 3.78 13.85
N PHE A 559 -23.29 4.58 12.80
CA PHE A 559 -23.74 4.15 11.47
C PHE A 559 -22.91 3.02 10.85
N PRO A 560 -21.56 3.00 10.99
CA PRO A 560 -20.76 1.90 10.48
C PRO A 560 -21.14 0.51 11.02
N LYS A 561 -21.80 0.44 12.17
CA LYS A 561 -22.27 -0.84 12.73
C LYS A 561 -23.29 -1.56 11.86
N LEU A 562 -24.00 -0.83 11.00
CA LEU A 562 -24.97 -1.39 10.03
C LEU A 562 -24.38 -1.61 8.63
N GLU A 563 -23.12 -1.21 8.37
CA GLU A 563 -22.51 -1.40 7.06
C GLU A 563 -22.53 -2.87 6.58
N PRO A 564 -22.20 -3.88 7.43
CA PRO A 564 -22.29 -5.28 7.01
C PRO A 564 -23.72 -5.71 6.64
N TYR A 565 -24.72 -5.25 7.39
CA TYR A 565 -26.13 -5.54 7.12
C TYR A 565 -26.57 -4.95 5.79
N PHE A 566 -26.25 -3.69 5.52
CA PHE A 566 -26.56 -3.05 4.24
C PHE A 566 -25.83 -3.71 3.05
N PHE A 567 -24.61 -4.16 3.24
CA PHE A 567 -23.87 -4.89 2.21
C PHE A 567 -24.52 -6.23 1.91
N GLU A 568 -24.85 -7.02 2.91
CA GLU A 568 -25.49 -8.33 2.78
C GLU A 568 -26.84 -8.24 2.06
N HIS A 569 -27.59 -7.14 2.28
CA HIS A 569 -28.89 -6.92 1.65
C HIS A 569 -28.81 -6.06 0.37
N GLY A 570 -27.62 -5.81 -0.17
CA GLY A 570 -27.41 -5.14 -1.45
C GLY A 570 -27.73 -3.64 -1.48
N ALA A 571 -27.75 -2.97 -0.32
CA ALA A 571 -27.87 -1.52 -0.22
C ALA A 571 -26.51 -0.81 -0.22
N VAL A 572 -25.43 -1.53 0.00
CA VAL A 572 -24.04 -1.04 -0.07
C VAL A 572 -23.27 -1.82 -1.11
N SER A 573 -22.47 -1.12 -1.91
CA SER A 573 -21.46 -1.71 -2.80
C SER A 573 -20.14 -0.96 -2.64
N TYR A 574 -19.05 -1.58 -3.07
CA TYR A 574 -17.70 -1.05 -2.89
C TYR A 574 -16.98 -0.85 -4.21
N SER A 575 -16.10 0.14 -4.23
CA SER A 575 -15.11 0.37 -5.28
C SER A 575 -13.87 0.98 -4.66
N ARG A 576 -12.99 1.50 -5.50
CA ARG A 576 -11.76 2.17 -5.08
C ARG A 576 -11.46 3.37 -5.97
N LEU A 577 -10.87 4.42 -5.39
CA LEU A 577 -10.35 5.57 -6.13
C LEU A 577 -8.98 5.94 -5.55
N GLY A 578 -7.92 5.70 -6.30
CA GLY A 578 -6.56 5.82 -5.77
C GLY A 578 -6.37 4.92 -4.54
N ASN A 579 -5.92 5.49 -3.43
CA ASN A 579 -5.74 4.78 -2.16
C ASN A 579 -7.03 4.63 -1.35
N ALA A 580 -8.10 5.36 -1.72
CA ALA A 580 -9.33 5.39 -0.94
C ALA A 580 -10.26 4.22 -1.24
N LYS A 581 -10.81 3.59 -0.18
CA LYS A 581 -12.02 2.77 -0.26
C LYS A 581 -13.18 3.68 -0.66
N VAL A 582 -14.03 3.20 -1.55
CA VAL A 582 -15.27 3.87 -1.95
C VAL A 582 -16.45 3.02 -1.54
N ILE A 583 -17.38 3.63 -0.81
CA ILE A 583 -18.66 3.01 -0.42
C ILE A 583 -19.76 3.71 -1.20
N CYS A 584 -20.58 2.97 -1.92
CA CYS A 584 -21.78 3.45 -2.55
C CYS A 584 -23.00 2.91 -1.81
N PHE A 585 -23.79 3.80 -1.25
CA PHE A 585 -25.04 3.49 -0.54
C PHE A 585 -26.24 3.81 -1.42
N ASP A 586 -27.07 2.83 -1.70
CA ASP A 586 -28.34 2.98 -2.40
C ASP A 586 -29.37 3.56 -1.44
N VAL A 587 -29.81 4.78 -1.69
CA VAL A 587 -30.69 5.53 -0.78
C VAL A 587 -32.03 4.82 -0.56
N VAL A 588 -32.68 4.34 -1.61
CA VAL A 588 -34.00 3.70 -1.49
C VAL A 588 -33.91 2.37 -0.76
N LYS A 589 -33.00 1.50 -1.19
CA LYS A 589 -32.82 0.19 -0.54
C LYS A 589 -32.38 0.35 0.91
N GLY A 590 -31.39 1.20 1.16
CA GLY A 590 -30.86 1.40 2.51
C GLY A 590 -31.89 2.04 3.45
N HIS A 591 -32.68 2.98 2.94
CA HIS A 591 -33.82 3.58 3.64
C HIS A 591 -34.83 2.51 4.07
N ASP A 592 -35.35 1.73 3.10
CA ASP A 592 -36.39 0.75 3.35
C ASP A 592 -35.94 -0.32 4.36
N LEU A 593 -34.69 -0.79 4.23
CA LEU A 593 -34.07 -1.71 5.20
C LEU A 593 -33.97 -1.10 6.60
N LEU A 594 -33.57 0.18 6.70
CA LEU A 594 -33.39 0.85 7.99
C LEU A 594 -34.73 1.12 8.66
N VAL A 595 -35.73 1.56 7.91
CA VAL A 595 -37.12 1.73 8.42
C VAL A 595 -37.69 0.41 8.91
N GLU A 596 -37.43 -0.69 8.20
CA GLU A 596 -37.88 -2.02 8.65
C GLU A 596 -37.14 -2.47 9.93
N LEU A 597 -35.85 -2.17 10.07
CA LEU A 597 -35.12 -2.41 11.31
C LEU A 597 -35.68 -1.57 12.47
N CYS A 598 -36.04 -0.30 12.22
CA CYS A 598 -36.64 0.57 13.23
C CYS A 598 -37.98 0.00 13.76
N LYS A 599 -38.80 -0.58 12.88
CA LYS A 599 -40.05 -1.24 13.29
C LYS A 599 -39.83 -2.48 14.17
N ARG A 600 -38.70 -3.18 13.98
CA ARG A 600 -38.33 -4.37 14.75
C ARG A 600 -37.54 -4.06 16.02
N ALA A 601 -36.94 -2.88 16.10
CA ALA A 601 -36.16 -2.46 17.25
C ALA A 601 -37.03 -2.24 18.47
N GLU A 602 -36.52 -2.54 19.65
CA GLU A 602 -37.17 -2.28 20.93
C GLU A 602 -37.42 -0.77 21.15
N ASP A 603 -36.48 0.06 20.71
CA ASP A 603 -36.55 1.52 20.78
C ASP A 603 -35.82 2.14 19.59
N ALA A 604 -36.54 2.67 18.61
CA ALA A 604 -35.98 3.27 17.41
C ALA A 604 -35.17 4.57 17.67
N LYS A 605 -35.37 5.23 18.82
CA LYS A 605 -34.55 6.39 19.21
C LYS A 605 -33.14 6.00 19.66
N ARG A 606 -32.93 4.73 19.99
CA ARG A 606 -31.61 4.19 20.37
C ARG A 606 -31.03 3.37 19.24
N PHE A 607 -29.99 3.90 18.57
CA PHE A 607 -29.39 3.24 17.42
C PHE A 607 -28.83 1.84 17.73
N GLU A 608 -28.35 1.60 18.95
CA GLU A 608 -27.91 0.27 19.39
C GLU A 608 -29.04 -0.77 19.36
N SER A 609 -30.32 -0.34 19.64
CA SER A 609 -31.48 -1.20 19.52
C SER A 609 -31.74 -1.59 18.06
N ILE A 610 -31.53 -0.67 17.13
CA ILE A 610 -31.63 -0.93 15.68
C ILE A 610 -30.54 -1.91 15.25
N VAL A 611 -29.30 -1.71 15.70
CA VAL A 611 -28.18 -2.63 15.43
C VAL A 611 -28.44 -4.03 15.98
N ALA A 612 -29.11 -4.14 17.15
CA ALA A 612 -29.52 -5.42 17.71
C ALA A 612 -30.58 -6.12 16.85
N ALA A 613 -31.50 -5.36 16.26
CA ALA A 613 -32.55 -5.89 15.37
C ALA A 613 -32.01 -6.34 14.00
N ALA A 614 -30.78 -5.94 13.63
CA ALA A 614 -30.07 -6.35 12.41
C ALA A 614 -29.36 -7.70 12.53
N LYS A 615 -29.18 -8.22 13.75
CA LYS A 615 -28.57 -9.53 14.03
C LYS A 615 -29.60 -10.64 13.99
#